data_3c3572093ebe13e9951b63440b067dcd
#
_entry.id   3c3572093ebe13e9951b63440b067dcd
#
_cell.length_a   1.000
_cell.length_b   1.000
_cell.length_c   1.000
_cell.angle_alpha   90.00
_cell.angle_beta   90.00
_cell.angle_gamma   90.00
#
_symmetry.space_group_name_H-M   'P 1'
#
loop_
_entity.id
_entity.type
_entity.pdbx_description
1 polymer ?
#
loop_
_entity_poly.entity_id
_entity_poly.type
_entity_poly.pdbx_seq_one_letter_code
_entity_poly.pdbx_strand_id
1 'polypeptide(L)'
;MQIKTKGDLVRAALRKLGVASDATLTDVEPQSMQDAVDDLEAMMAEWYQDGKGIITGYVFSDDDNPPAEGDDHGLRSSAVSAVFHNLACRIAPDYALEATAKIIATAKYGKELLYKQTAISRAKRAPYPS
;
A
#
# COMPACT_ATOMS: atom_id res chain seq x y z
N MET A 1 2.40 13.56 -10.35
CA MET A 1 1.83 12.28 -10.79
C MET A 1 0.67 11.89 -9.89
N GLN A 2 -0.43 11.46 -10.48
CA GLN A 2 -1.59 11.05 -9.71
C GLN A 2 -1.48 9.54 -9.41
N ILE A 3 -1.63 9.17 -8.14
CA ILE A 3 -1.60 7.77 -7.71
C ILE A 3 -3.04 7.37 -7.40
N LYS A 4 -3.70 6.73 -8.36
CA LYS A 4 -5.11 6.41 -8.28
C LYS A 4 -5.39 4.91 -8.25
N THR A 5 -4.59 4.13 -8.97
CA THR A 5 -4.82 2.69 -9.11
C THR A 5 -3.85 1.87 -8.27
N LYS A 6 -4.17 0.59 -8.12
CA LYS A 6 -3.28 -0.36 -7.43
C LYS A 6 -1.93 -0.44 -8.16
N GLY A 7 -1.94 -0.43 -9.49
CA GLY A 7 -0.71 -0.38 -10.28
C GLY A 7 0.10 0.88 -10.06
N ASP A 8 -0.56 2.02 -9.87
CA ASP A 8 0.13 3.28 -9.56
C ASP A 8 0.87 3.19 -8.23
N LEU A 9 0.29 2.52 -7.24
CA LEU A 9 0.97 2.30 -5.95
C LEU A 9 2.22 1.44 -6.12
N VAL A 10 2.13 0.39 -6.95
CA VAL A 10 3.29 -0.46 -7.28
C VAL A 10 4.39 0.38 -7.96
N ARG A 11 4.02 1.19 -8.95
CA ARG A 11 4.98 2.02 -9.67
C ARG A 11 5.63 3.05 -8.75
N ALA A 12 4.88 3.63 -7.82
CA ALA A 12 5.43 4.54 -6.82
C ALA A 12 6.43 3.84 -5.90
N ALA A 13 6.11 2.62 -5.47
CA ALA A 13 7.01 1.80 -4.64
C ALA A 13 8.31 1.50 -5.40
N LEU A 14 8.20 1.09 -6.66
CA LEU A 14 9.36 0.78 -7.50
C LEU A 14 10.26 1.99 -7.71
N ARG A 15 9.67 3.18 -7.90
CA ARG A 15 10.45 4.41 -8.01
C ARG A 15 11.23 4.72 -6.74
N LYS A 16 10.65 4.50 -5.58
CA LYS A 16 11.35 4.68 -4.30
C LYS A 16 12.55 3.75 -4.19
N LEU A 17 12.43 2.54 -4.75
CA LEU A 17 13.53 1.58 -4.77
C LEU A 17 14.57 1.89 -5.85
N GLY A 18 14.33 2.87 -6.72
CA GLY A 18 15.25 3.23 -7.80
C GLY A 18 15.21 2.28 -8.99
N VAL A 19 14.18 1.43 -9.09
CA VAL A 19 14.08 0.45 -10.17
C VAL A 19 13.79 1.10 -11.50
N ALA A 20 13.13 2.27 -11.50
CA ALA A 20 12.55 2.76 -12.72
C ALA A 20 12.60 4.27 -12.85
N SER A 21 13.08 4.74 -14.00
CA SER A 21 12.69 6.01 -14.58
C SER A 21 11.30 5.80 -15.22
N ASP A 22 10.62 6.89 -15.59
CA ASP A 22 9.30 6.80 -16.24
C ASP A 22 9.33 5.91 -17.49
N ALA A 23 10.45 5.89 -18.22
CA ALA A 23 10.63 5.04 -19.39
C ALA A 23 10.71 3.55 -19.01
N THR A 24 11.31 3.23 -17.86
CA THR A 24 11.46 1.84 -17.43
C THR A 24 10.22 1.30 -16.73
N LEU A 25 9.33 2.18 -16.25
CA LEU A 25 8.07 1.75 -15.66
C LEU A 25 7.15 1.05 -16.65
N THR A 26 7.31 1.37 -17.94
CA THR A 26 6.53 0.72 -19.00
C THR A 26 7.08 -0.67 -19.33
N ASP A 27 8.30 -0.99 -18.89
CA ASP A 27 8.98 -2.25 -19.16
C ASP A 27 8.86 -3.26 -18.02
N VAL A 28 8.12 -2.93 -16.97
CA VAL A 28 7.84 -3.91 -15.89
C VAL A 28 7.02 -5.04 -16.49
N GLU A 29 7.55 -6.25 -16.39
CA GLU A 29 6.87 -7.42 -16.94
C GLU A 29 5.47 -7.56 -16.32
N PRO A 30 4.44 -7.90 -17.12
CA PRO A 30 3.08 -8.06 -16.60
C PRO A 30 2.99 -9.00 -15.41
N GLN A 31 3.78 -10.09 -15.40
CA GLN A 31 3.78 -11.04 -14.30
C GLN A 31 4.34 -10.41 -13.02
N SER A 32 5.43 -9.64 -13.13
CA SER A 32 6.01 -8.94 -11.96
C SER A 32 5.05 -7.87 -11.42
N MET A 33 4.33 -7.20 -12.30
CA MET A 33 3.31 -6.23 -11.90
C MET A 33 2.18 -6.94 -11.16
N GLN A 34 1.69 -8.05 -11.66
CA GLN A 34 0.62 -8.81 -11.02
C GLN A 34 1.05 -9.33 -9.65
N ASP A 35 2.29 -9.86 -9.56
CA ASP A 35 2.82 -10.34 -8.29
C ASP A 35 2.87 -9.22 -7.25
N ALA A 36 3.30 -8.03 -7.66
CA ALA A 36 3.35 -6.86 -6.76
C ALA A 36 1.95 -6.39 -6.35
N VAL A 37 0.99 -6.44 -7.26
CA VAL A 37 -0.41 -6.12 -6.94
C VAL A 37 -0.97 -7.14 -5.94
N ASP A 38 -0.64 -8.42 -6.12
CA ASP A 38 -1.05 -9.47 -5.17
C ASP A 38 -0.42 -9.23 -3.78
N ASP A 39 0.85 -8.82 -3.74
CA ASP A 39 1.52 -8.46 -2.49
C ASP A 39 0.87 -7.25 -1.82
N LEU A 40 0.48 -6.26 -2.61
CA LEU A 40 -0.25 -5.09 -2.10
C LEU A 40 -1.56 -5.53 -1.45
N GLU A 41 -2.32 -6.36 -2.15
CA GLU A 41 -3.61 -6.85 -1.64
C GLU A 41 -3.41 -7.61 -0.32
N ALA A 42 -2.41 -8.48 -0.26
CA ALA A 42 -2.10 -9.24 0.96
C ALA A 42 -1.68 -8.33 2.11
N MET A 43 -0.83 -7.34 1.83
CA MET A 43 -0.38 -6.39 2.83
C MET A 43 -1.56 -5.60 3.41
N MET A 44 -2.45 -5.13 2.55
CA MET A 44 -3.61 -4.36 2.98
C MET A 44 -4.57 -5.21 3.79
N ALA A 45 -4.73 -6.49 3.43
CA ALA A 45 -5.56 -7.42 4.21
C ALA A 45 -4.96 -7.64 5.61
N GLU A 46 -3.64 -7.80 5.70
CA GLU A 46 -2.94 -7.92 6.99
C GLU A 46 -3.16 -6.69 7.86
N TRP A 47 -3.09 -5.49 7.27
CA TRP A 47 -3.31 -4.25 8.01
C TRP A 47 -4.77 -4.12 8.48
N TYR A 48 -5.70 -4.53 7.65
CA TYR A 48 -7.13 -4.36 7.92
C TYR A 48 -7.64 -5.32 9.00
N GLN A 49 -7.16 -6.56 9.03
CA GLN A 49 -7.49 -7.57 10.03
C GLN A 49 -9.00 -7.73 10.24
N ASP A 50 -9.72 -7.89 9.13
CA ASP A 50 -11.19 -8.04 9.14
C ASP A 50 -11.90 -6.88 9.86
N GLY A 51 -11.38 -5.68 9.69
CA GLY A 51 -11.94 -4.46 10.28
C GLY A 51 -11.43 -4.12 11.67
N LYS A 52 -10.58 -4.96 12.26
CA LYS A 52 -10.04 -4.76 13.60
C LYS A 52 -8.71 -4.00 13.61
N GLY A 53 -8.07 -3.91 12.45
CA GLY A 53 -6.78 -3.25 12.30
C GLY A 53 -6.89 -1.81 11.80
N ILE A 54 -6.02 -1.46 10.86
CA ILE A 54 -5.93 -0.10 10.30
C ILE A 54 -6.99 0.09 9.21
N ILE A 55 -7.73 1.19 9.29
CA ILE A 55 -8.72 1.57 8.29
C ILE A 55 -8.11 2.62 7.35
N THR A 56 -7.95 2.27 6.08
CA THR A 56 -7.30 3.13 5.08
C THR A 56 -8.22 3.57 3.96
N GLY A 57 -9.36 2.92 3.81
CA GLY A 57 -10.25 3.11 2.66
C GLY A 57 -9.94 2.17 1.50
N TYR A 58 -8.92 1.33 1.61
CA TYR A 58 -8.52 0.43 0.53
C TYR A 58 -9.69 -0.43 0.06
N VAL A 59 -9.86 -0.52 -1.25
CA VAL A 59 -10.91 -1.31 -1.88
C VAL A 59 -10.37 -2.69 -2.23
N PHE A 60 -10.82 -3.69 -1.50
CA PHE A 60 -10.41 -5.08 -1.73
C PHE A 60 -11.13 -5.67 -2.93
N SER A 61 -10.42 -6.54 -3.64
CA SER A 61 -11.01 -7.36 -4.70
C SER A 61 -11.71 -8.55 -4.07
N ASP A 62 -12.70 -9.10 -4.78
CA ASP A 62 -13.43 -10.27 -4.32
C ASP A 62 -12.87 -11.57 -4.95
N ASP A 63 -13.39 -12.72 -4.55
CA ASP A 63 -12.92 -14.02 -5.03
C ASP A 63 -13.16 -14.22 -6.53
N ASP A 64 -14.19 -13.57 -7.08
CA ASP A 64 -14.54 -13.69 -8.51
C ASP A 64 -13.72 -12.75 -9.38
N ASN A 65 -13.13 -11.70 -8.80
CA ASN A 65 -12.40 -10.68 -9.53
C ASN A 65 -11.05 -10.45 -8.83
N PRO A 66 -10.00 -11.15 -9.24
CA PRO A 66 -8.68 -10.95 -8.62
C PRO A 66 -8.21 -9.50 -8.79
N PRO A 67 -7.37 -8.99 -7.89
CA PRO A 67 -6.90 -7.62 -7.99
C PRO A 67 -6.11 -7.41 -9.28
N ALA A 68 -6.35 -6.27 -9.93
CA ALA A 68 -5.70 -5.89 -11.17
C ALA A 68 -5.07 -4.51 -11.04
N GLU A 69 -4.02 -4.26 -11.84
CA GLU A 69 -3.30 -2.99 -11.79
C GLU A 69 -4.18 -1.77 -12.09
N GLY A 70 -5.23 -1.96 -12.90
CA GLY A 70 -6.15 -0.88 -13.24
C GLY A 70 -7.21 -0.56 -12.20
N ASP A 71 -7.33 -1.37 -11.16
CA ASP A 71 -8.35 -1.16 -10.13
C ASP A 71 -8.01 0.05 -9.26
N ASP A 72 -9.02 0.85 -8.93
CA ASP A 72 -8.84 1.96 -7.99
C ASP A 72 -8.47 1.41 -6.62
N HIS A 73 -7.48 2.03 -5.97
CA HIS A 73 -7.09 1.60 -4.64
C HIS A 73 -8.02 2.09 -3.54
N GLY A 74 -8.72 3.19 -3.76
CA GLY A 74 -9.68 3.75 -2.80
C GLY A 74 -9.08 4.42 -1.57
N LEU A 75 -7.75 4.44 -1.41
CA LEU A 75 -7.10 4.99 -0.24
C LEU A 75 -7.40 6.47 -0.07
N ARG A 76 -7.63 6.90 1.16
CA ARG A 76 -7.66 8.33 1.45
C ARG A 76 -6.26 8.91 1.26
N SER A 77 -6.19 10.19 0.90
CA SER A 77 -4.93 10.86 0.55
C SER A 77 -3.84 10.71 1.62
N SER A 78 -4.23 10.76 2.88
CA SER A 78 -3.27 10.67 3.99
C SER A 78 -2.66 9.27 4.15
N ALA A 79 -3.20 8.25 3.49
CA ALA A 79 -2.71 6.87 3.59
C ALA A 79 -1.77 6.48 2.45
N VAL A 80 -1.81 7.21 1.33
CA VAL A 80 -1.11 6.79 0.09
C VAL A 80 0.39 6.61 0.30
N SER A 81 1.05 7.60 0.89
CA SER A 81 2.50 7.55 1.10
C SER A 81 2.92 6.38 2.00
N ALA A 82 2.21 6.18 3.11
CA ALA A 82 2.49 5.07 4.02
C ALA A 82 2.37 3.73 3.30
N VAL A 83 1.34 3.59 2.45
CA VAL A 83 1.10 2.33 1.74
C VAL A 83 2.22 2.04 0.75
N PHE A 84 2.58 2.97 -0.16
CA PHE A 84 3.59 2.62 -1.15
C PHE A 84 5.00 2.52 -0.56
N HIS A 85 5.32 3.24 0.52
CA HIS A 85 6.61 3.05 1.18
C HIS A 85 6.71 1.68 1.86
N ASN A 86 5.63 1.23 2.50
CA ASN A 86 5.59 -0.11 3.07
C ASN A 86 5.61 -1.20 1.99
N LEU A 87 4.93 -0.96 0.88
CA LEU A 87 4.96 -1.87 -0.25
C LEU A 87 6.38 -1.98 -0.81
N ALA A 88 7.10 -0.85 -0.92
CA ALA A 88 8.49 -0.86 -1.38
C ALA A 88 9.36 -1.77 -0.53
N CYS A 89 9.22 -1.68 0.79
CA CYS A 89 9.97 -2.56 1.70
C CYS A 89 9.61 -4.03 1.48
N ARG A 90 8.35 -4.32 1.22
CA ARG A 90 7.84 -5.68 1.07
C ARG A 90 8.32 -6.35 -0.22
N ILE A 91 8.33 -5.60 -1.33
CA ILE A 91 8.66 -6.16 -2.64
C ILE A 91 10.14 -6.03 -3.03
N ALA A 92 10.93 -5.26 -2.29
CA ALA A 92 12.34 -5.03 -2.62
C ALA A 92 13.11 -6.34 -2.88
N PRO A 93 12.98 -7.40 -2.06
CA PRO A 93 13.71 -8.64 -2.32
C PRO A 93 13.39 -9.28 -3.67
N ASP A 94 12.15 -9.13 -4.16
CA ASP A 94 11.73 -9.70 -5.44
C ASP A 94 12.47 -9.09 -6.62
N TYR A 95 13.05 -7.89 -6.42
CA TYR A 95 13.82 -7.17 -7.42
C TYR A 95 15.31 -7.18 -7.10
N ALA A 96 15.72 -8.02 -6.14
CA ALA A 96 17.11 -8.10 -5.66
C ALA A 96 17.63 -6.73 -5.18
N LEU A 97 16.76 -5.97 -4.50
CA LEU A 97 17.06 -4.64 -3.99
C LEU A 97 16.86 -4.60 -2.49
N GLU A 98 17.47 -3.59 -1.86
CA GLU A 98 17.25 -3.31 -0.44
C GLU A 98 16.63 -1.92 -0.31
N ALA A 99 15.61 -1.80 0.52
CA ALA A 99 15.06 -0.51 0.86
C ALA A 99 16.08 0.26 1.71
N THR A 100 16.25 1.55 1.39
CA THR A 100 17.16 2.40 2.18
C THR A 100 16.63 2.62 3.59
N ALA A 101 17.51 3.00 4.51
CA ALA A 101 17.11 3.32 5.88
C ALA A 101 16.02 4.39 5.91
N LYS A 102 16.10 5.37 5.01
CA LYS A 102 15.10 6.43 4.90
C LYS A 102 13.73 5.90 4.49
N ILE A 103 13.68 4.99 3.53
CA ILE A 103 12.43 4.37 3.08
C ILE A 103 11.81 3.56 4.23
N ILE A 104 12.63 2.76 4.92
CA ILE A 104 12.18 1.94 6.04
C ILE A 104 11.61 2.83 7.15
N ALA A 105 12.30 3.91 7.50
CA ALA A 105 11.84 4.85 8.52
C ALA A 105 10.53 5.53 8.13
N THR A 106 10.43 5.98 6.87
CA THR A 106 9.21 6.62 6.35
C THR A 106 8.04 5.65 6.37
N ALA A 107 8.28 4.39 5.96
CA ALA A 107 7.27 3.34 5.97
C ALA A 107 6.75 3.09 7.40
N LYS A 108 7.65 2.92 8.33
CA LYS A 108 7.31 2.64 9.74
C LYS A 108 6.53 3.79 10.36
N TYR A 109 7.02 5.01 10.19
CA TYR A 109 6.36 6.20 10.72
C TYR A 109 4.96 6.36 10.13
N GLY A 110 4.82 6.18 8.82
CA GLY A 110 3.54 6.29 8.14
C GLY A 110 2.51 5.28 8.64
N LYS A 111 2.95 4.03 8.82
CA LYS A 111 2.05 2.99 9.33
C LYS A 111 1.62 3.28 10.78
N GLU A 112 2.54 3.71 11.62
CA GLU A 112 2.23 4.09 13.00
C GLU A 112 1.21 5.24 13.05
N LEU A 113 1.36 6.22 12.17
CA LEU A 113 0.45 7.35 12.08
C LEU A 113 -0.96 6.89 11.70
N LEU A 114 -1.08 6.01 10.72
CA LEU A 114 -2.35 5.43 10.30
C LEU A 114 -3.00 4.64 11.44
N TYR A 115 -2.21 3.89 12.18
CA TYR A 115 -2.68 3.14 13.33
C TYR A 115 -3.27 4.08 14.38
N LYS A 116 -2.57 5.17 14.70
CA LYS A 116 -3.04 6.17 15.65
C LYS A 116 -4.31 6.86 15.17
N GLN A 117 -4.37 7.22 13.90
CA GLN A 117 -5.56 7.86 13.33
C GLN A 117 -6.77 6.93 13.39
N THR A 118 -6.58 5.65 13.14
CA THR A 118 -7.65 4.66 13.24
C THR A 118 -8.13 4.53 14.69
N ALA A 119 -7.21 4.46 15.64
CA ALA A 119 -7.54 4.35 17.05
C ALA A 119 -8.34 5.57 17.54
N ILE A 120 -7.93 6.78 17.14
CA ILE A 120 -8.65 8.01 17.47
C ILE A 120 -10.06 7.99 16.87
N SER A 121 -10.18 7.57 15.61
CA SER A 121 -11.46 7.50 14.93
C SER A 121 -12.42 6.52 15.62
N ARG A 122 -11.91 5.36 16.05
CA ARG A 122 -12.70 4.37 16.78
C ARG A 122 -13.13 4.90 18.15
N ALA A 123 -12.25 5.58 18.87
CA ALA A 123 -12.57 6.16 20.17
C ALA A 123 -13.69 7.19 20.07
N LYS A 124 -13.70 7.99 18.99
CA LYS A 124 -14.75 8.98 18.76
C LYS A 124 -16.11 8.35 18.43
N ARG A 125 -16.10 7.14 17.86
CA ARG A 125 -17.32 6.42 17.49
C ARG A 125 -17.85 5.52 18.60
N ALA A 126 -17.03 5.23 19.60
CA ALA A 126 -17.43 4.36 20.68
C ALA A 126 -18.56 5.04 21.47
N PRO A 127 -19.67 4.32 21.77
CA PRO A 127 -20.69 4.88 22.63
C PRO A 127 -20.12 5.11 24.01
N TYR A 128 -20.50 6.24 24.63
CA TYR A 128 -20.08 6.50 25.99
C TYR A 128 -20.63 5.42 26.90
N PRO A 129 -19.82 4.90 27.83
CA PRO A 129 -20.36 4.02 28.85
C PRO A 129 -21.39 4.81 29.66
N SER A 130 -22.57 4.31 29.68
CA SER A 130 -23.65 4.89 30.45
C SER A 130 -23.49 4.57 31.92
#